data_1e0c223c4c3db7150a363b5aeb8fb83e
#
_entry.id   1e0c223c4c3db7150a363b5aeb8fb83e
#
_cell.length_a   1.000
_cell.length_b   1.000
_cell.length_c   1.000
_cell.angle_alpha   90.00
_cell.angle_beta   90.00
_cell.angle_gamma   90.00
#
_symmetry.space_group_name_H-M   'P 1'
#
loop_
_entity.id
_entity.type
_entity.pdbx_description
1 polymer ?
#
loop_
_entity_poly.entity_id
_entity_poly.type
_entity_poly.pdbx_seq_one_letter_code
_entity_poly.pdbx_strand_id
1 'polypeptide(L)'
;MFIDYLTLMLVNMAAGLLILAWFFVRGFGGPDEKSWSPAFAMTGLVALVGGFYMVLTWPITQFGEHNLRWANAAYGETSVLLGILFLGAALSVSRNWSLLPVTIYACLAGAVAMYLGVCIYLRNLSNEPLLTATGFVLTGLAGPLSLAIILAPARKSLRWLTAACLVAACAIWLMTACLGYWGHLAMLSQ
;
A
#
# COMPACT_ATOMS: atom_id res chain seq x y z
N MET A 1 23.44 12.77 5.63
CA MET A 1 22.72 12.76 4.35
C MET A 1 21.31 12.25 4.65
N PHE A 2 20.31 13.11 4.54
CA PHE A 2 18.93 12.75 4.78
C PHE A 2 18.34 12.17 3.49
N ILE A 3 17.87 10.94 3.49
CA ILE A 3 17.22 10.32 2.33
C ILE A 3 15.80 9.95 2.78
N ASP A 4 14.82 10.53 2.12
CA ASP A 4 13.41 10.35 2.45
C ASP A 4 12.82 9.15 1.67
N TYR A 5 13.09 7.95 2.16
CA TYR A 5 12.52 6.75 1.57
C TYR A 5 11.03 6.61 1.88
N LEU A 6 10.62 7.03 3.08
CA LEU A 6 9.27 6.80 3.57
C LEU A 6 8.27 7.57 2.72
N THR A 7 8.56 8.84 2.42
CA THR A 7 7.68 9.67 1.61
C THR A 7 7.54 9.12 0.18
N LEU A 8 8.64 8.66 -0.43
CA LEU A 8 8.60 7.98 -1.73
C LEU A 8 7.72 6.72 -1.67
N MET A 9 7.86 5.90 -0.63
CA MET A 9 7.07 4.68 -0.46
C MET A 9 5.59 4.99 -0.27
N LEU A 10 5.24 6.05 0.48
CA LEU A 10 3.86 6.50 0.68
C LEU A 10 3.22 6.98 -0.63
N VAL A 11 3.94 7.77 -1.44
CA VAL A 11 3.46 8.20 -2.77
C VAL A 11 3.25 7.00 -3.68
N ASN A 12 4.20 6.06 -3.72
CA ASN A 12 4.08 4.85 -4.53
C ASN A 12 2.91 3.97 -4.06
N MET A 13 2.69 3.84 -2.76
CA MET A 13 1.56 3.11 -2.19
C MET A 13 0.24 3.77 -2.59
N ALA A 14 0.13 5.10 -2.46
CA ALA A 14 -1.05 5.85 -2.89
C ALA A 14 -1.35 5.63 -4.38
N ALA A 15 -0.33 5.70 -5.24
CA ALA A 15 -0.45 5.42 -6.67
C ALA A 15 -0.93 3.98 -6.92
N GLY A 16 -0.35 2.99 -6.25
CA GLY A 16 -0.73 1.59 -6.37
C GLY A 16 -2.19 1.35 -5.98
N LEU A 17 -2.63 1.93 -4.85
CA LEU A 17 -4.02 1.81 -4.40
C LEU A 17 -5.01 2.45 -5.38
N LEU A 18 -4.67 3.59 -5.96
CA LEU A 18 -5.48 4.25 -6.98
C LEU A 18 -5.57 3.42 -8.27
N ILE A 19 -4.42 2.87 -8.73
CA ILE A 19 -4.36 1.97 -9.89
C ILE A 19 -5.24 0.74 -9.64
N LEU A 20 -5.14 0.12 -8.46
CA LEU A 20 -5.94 -1.05 -8.10
C LEU A 20 -7.43 -0.73 -8.03
N ALA A 21 -7.81 0.43 -7.47
CA ALA A 21 -9.20 0.89 -7.44
C ALA A 21 -9.78 1.02 -8.86
N TRP A 22 -9.02 1.67 -9.75
CA TRP A 22 -9.43 1.85 -11.13
C TRP A 22 -9.49 0.54 -11.91
N PHE A 23 -8.52 -0.34 -11.67
CA PHE A 23 -8.52 -1.70 -12.25
C PHE A 23 -9.80 -2.47 -11.91
N PHE A 24 -10.22 -2.51 -10.66
CA PHE A 24 -11.44 -3.21 -10.27
C PHE A 24 -12.71 -2.64 -10.89
N VAL A 25 -12.77 -1.33 -11.10
CA VAL A 25 -13.96 -0.68 -11.69
C VAL A 25 -14.00 -0.82 -13.21
N ARG A 26 -12.85 -0.68 -13.88
CA ARG A 26 -12.78 -0.53 -15.34
C ARG A 26 -11.94 -1.59 -16.04
N GLY A 27 -10.90 -2.11 -15.42
CA GLY A 27 -9.94 -3.03 -16.04
C GLY A 27 -10.32 -4.50 -15.89
N PHE A 28 -10.77 -4.88 -14.71
CA PHE A 28 -10.99 -6.29 -14.35
C PHE A 28 -12.09 -6.97 -15.19
N GLY A 29 -11.69 -8.02 -15.92
CA GLY A 29 -12.57 -8.75 -16.85
C GLY A 29 -12.88 -7.98 -18.12
N GLY A 30 -12.18 -6.88 -18.41
CA GLY A 30 -12.31 -6.11 -19.64
C GLY A 30 -11.38 -6.59 -20.76
N PRO A 31 -11.61 -6.11 -22.01
CA PRO A 31 -10.79 -6.49 -23.17
C PRO A 31 -9.32 -6.04 -23.02
N ASP A 32 -9.09 -4.93 -22.33
CA ASP A 32 -7.76 -4.32 -22.16
C ASP A 32 -7.12 -4.64 -20.80
N GLU A 33 -7.54 -5.75 -20.17
CA GLU A 33 -7.05 -6.12 -18.82
C GLU A 33 -5.51 -6.20 -18.76
N LYS A 34 -4.87 -6.71 -19.80
CA LYS A 34 -3.41 -6.83 -19.90
C LYS A 34 -2.67 -5.49 -19.88
N SER A 35 -3.29 -4.42 -20.32
CA SER A 35 -2.70 -3.08 -20.36
C SER A 35 -2.39 -2.53 -18.95
N TRP A 36 -2.96 -3.12 -17.90
CA TRP A 36 -2.71 -2.76 -16.51
C TRP A 36 -1.45 -3.39 -15.93
N SER A 37 -0.91 -4.43 -16.58
CA SER A 37 0.29 -5.13 -16.11
C SER A 37 1.49 -4.21 -15.87
N PRO A 38 1.86 -3.28 -16.78
CA PRO A 38 2.98 -2.37 -16.54
C PRO A 38 2.77 -1.48 -15.31
N ALA A 39 1.56 -0.99 -15.08
CA ALA A 39 1.26 -0.13 -13.93
C ALA A 39 1.43 -0.90 -12.60
N PHE A 40 0.96 -2.14 -12.54
CA PHE A 40 1.21 -3.01 -11.41
C PHE A 40 2.70 -3.34 -11.25
N ALA A 41 3.42 -3.61 -12.34
CA ALA A 41 4.85 -3.91 -12.27
C ALA A 41 5.67 -2.72 -11.73
N MET A 42 5.38 -1.50 -12.19
CA MET A 42 6.07 -0.28 -11.73
C MET A 42 5.88 -0.06 -10.24
N THR A 43 4.63 -0.07 -9.77
CA THR A 43 4.33 0.12 -8.34
C THR A 43 4.89 -1.01 -7.49
N GLY A 44 4.80 -2.25 -7.98
CA GLY A 44 5.36 -3.42 -7.30
C GLY A 44 6.87 -3.35 -7.15
N LEU A 45 7.59 -2.97 -8.20
CA LEU A 45 9.05 -2.86 -8.19
C LEU A 45 9.53 -1.80 -7.18
N VAL A 46 8.95 -0.60 -7.22
CA VAL A 46 9.32 0.48 -6.30
C VAL A 46 9.04 0.09 -4.85
N ALA A 47 7.86 -0.51 -4.58
CA ALA A 47 7.50 -0.98 -3.25
C ALA A 47 8.46 -2.07 -2.73
N LEU A 48 8.83 -3.01 -3.59
CA LEU A 48 9.73 -4.12 -3.24
C LEU A 48 11.14 -3.63 -2.91
N VAL A 49 11.72 -2.79 -3.78
CA VAL A 49 13.07 -2.26 -3.60
C VAL A 49 13.13 -1.37 -2.36
N GLY A 50 12.20 -0.41 -2.21
CA GLY A 50 12.15 0.47 -1.06
C GLY A 50 11.87 -0.28 0.25
N GLY A 51 10.95 -1.24 0.20
CA GLY A 51 10.62 -2.10 1.35
C GLY A 51 11.80 -2.95 1.82
N PHE A 52 12.49 -3.65 0.92
CA PHE A 52 13.69 -4.43 1.26
C PHE A 52 14.81 -3.55 1.81
N TYR A 53 15.07 -2.40 1.18
CA TYR A 53 16.05 -1.48 1.72
C TYR A 53 15.72 -1.13 3.16
N MET A 54 14.47 -0.78 3.44
CA MET A 54 14.01 -0.37 4.77
C MET A 54 14.12 -1.50 5.81
N VAL A 55 13.75 -2.73 5.43
CA VAL A 55 13.80 -3.91 6.31
C VAL A 55 15.24 -4.33 6.62
N LEU A 56 16.13 -4.26 5.61
CA LEU A 56 17.51 -4.74 5.76
C LEU A 56 18.43 -3.74 6.46
N THR A 57 18.19 -2.44 6.29
CA THR A 57 19.10 -1.39 6.78
C THR A 57 18.59 -0.64 8.00
N TRP A 58 17.31 -0.74 8.33
CA TRP A 58 16.66 -0.03 9.43
C TRP A 58 17.03 1.47 9.50
N PRO A 59 16.85 2.22 8.42
CA PRO A 59 17.40 3.57 8.28
C PRO A 59 16.72 4.59 9.19
N ILE A 60 15.48 4.34 9.63
CA ILE A 60 14.72 5.25 10.49
C ILE A 60 14.95 4.87 11.94
N THR A 61 15.57 5.77 12.70
CA THR A 61 15.85 5.55 14.13
C THR A 61 15.03 6.46 15.02
N GLN A 62 15.04 7.76 14.72
CA GLN A 62 14.30 8.77 15.49
C GLN A 62 14.02 10.01 14.62
N PHE A 63 13.03 10.78 15.02
CA PHE A 63 12.76 12.10 14.48
C PHE A 63 12.46 13.05 15.65
N GLY A 64 13.38 13.99 15.91
CA GLY A 64 13.36 14.77 17.15
C GLY A 64 13.47 13.85 18.37
N GLU A 65 12.56 13.96 19.32
CA GLU A 65 12.49 13.13 20.53
C GLU A 65 11.72 11.81 20.32
N HIS A 66 11.08 11.63 19.16
CA HIS A 66 10.23 10.46 18.89
C HIS A 66 11.05 9.28 18.36
N ASN A 67 10.90 8.11 18.98
CA ASN A 67 11.46 6.86 18.49
C ASN A 67 10.59 6.33 17.33
N LEU A 68 11.13 6.35 16.12
CA LEU A 68 10.43 5.88 14.91
C LEU A 68 10.94 4.53 14.38
N ARG A 69 11.68 3.76 15.17
CA ARG A 69 12.17 2.44 14.73
C ARG A 69 11.07 1.50 14.29
N TRP A 70 9.91 1.60 14.90
CA TRP A 70 8.72 0.82 14.52
C TRP A 70 8.31 1.03 13.05
N ALA A 71 8.58 2.22 12.48
CA ALA A 71 8.24 2.53 11.10
C ALA A 71 8.99 1.64 10.10
N ASN A 72 10.24 1.21 10.41
CA ASN A 72 10.99 0.31 9.55
C ASN A 72 10.28 -1.04 9.38
N ALA A 73 9.76 -1.61 10.47
CA ALA A 73 8.97 -2.83 10.39
C ALA A 73 7.61 -2.56 9.73
N ALA A 74 6.83 -1.61 10.24
CA ALA A 74 5.47 -1.40 9.78
C ALA A 74 5.39 -1.02 8.29
N TYR A 75 6.19 -0.07 7.84
CA TYR A 75 6.18 0.37 6.44
C TYR A 75 7.08 -0.49 5.56
N GLY A 76 8.24 -0.93 6.04
CA GLY A 76 9.18 -1.73 5.26
C GLY A 76 8.59 -3.10 4.91
N GLU A 77 8.17 -3.87 5.91
CA GLU A 77 7.64 -5.22 5.70
C GLU A 77 6.34 -5.19 4.88
N THR A 78 5.41 -4.29 5.19
CA THR A 78 4.17 -4.17 4.40
C THR A 78 4.43 -3.71 2.97
N SER A 79 5.45 -2.89 2.72
CA SER A 79 5.84 -2.51 1.36
C SER A 79 6.45 -3.68 0.59
N VAL A 80 7.23 -4.55 1.23
CA VAL A 80 7.70 -5.80 0.60
C VAL A 80 6.51 -6.68 0.21
N LEU A 81 5.56 -6.89 1.13
CA LEU A 81 4.36 -7.68 0.85
C LEU A 81 3.54 -7.06 -0.29
N LEU A 82 3.34 -5.74 -0.27
CA LEU A 82 2.65 -5.01 -1.33
C LEU A 82 3.38 -5.17 -2.67
N GLY A 83 4.69 -5.03 -2.67
CA GLY A 83 5.53 -5.17 -3.86
C GLY A 83 5.39 -6.53 -4.52
N ILE A 84 5.48 -7.61 -3.72
CA ILE A 84 5.27 -8.99 -4.18
C ILE A 84 3.86 -9.17 -4.76
N LEU A 85 2.84 -8.64 -4.10
CA LEU A 85 1.45 -8.73 -4.56
C LEU A 85 1.24 -8.03 -5.90
N PHE A 86 1.76 -6.81 -6.06
CA PHE A 86 1.64 -6.06 -7.30
C PHE A 86 2.41 -6.70 -8.45
N LEU A 87 3.61 -7.25 -8.20
CA LEU A 87 4.36 -8.02 -9.21
C LEU A 87 3.65 -9.33 -9.57
N GLY A 88 3.08 -10.03 -8.59
CA GLY A 88 2.26 -11.21 -8.81
C GLY A 88 1.02 -10.91 -9.65
N ALA A 89 0.34 -9.79 -9.36
CA ALA A 89 -0.80 -9.32 -10.15
C ALA A 89 -0.39 -8.94 -11.58
N ALA A 90 0.72 -8.21 -11.74
CA ALA A 90 1.27 -7.87 -13.05
C ALA A 90 1.53 -9.11 -13.92
N LEU A 91 2.20 -10.11 -13.32
CA LEU A 91 2.49 -11.36 -14.02
C LEU A 91 1.20 -12.13 -14.37
N SER A 92 0.26 -12.23 -13.42
CA SER A 92 -0.99 -12.94 -13.65
C SER A 92 -1.82 -12.30 -14.75
N VAL A 93 -1.98 -10.97 -14.71
CA VAL A 93 -2.72 -10.21 -15.71
C VAL A 93 -2.06 -10.32 -17.11
N SER A 94 -0.73 -10.18 -17.20
CA SER A 94 0.00 -10.27 -18.48
C SER A 94 -0.12 -11.63 -19.14
N ARG A 95 -0.19 -12.70 -18.32
CA ARG A 95 -0.23 -14.09 -18.77
C ARG A 95 -1.64 -14.68 -18.84
N ASN A 96 -2.69 -13.91 -18.52
CA ASN A 96 -4.06 -14.38 -18.34
C ASN A 96 -4.17 -15.53 -17.31
N TRP A 97 -3.36 -15.51 -16.27
CA TRP A 97 -3.48 -16.44 -15.17
C TRP A 97 -4.54 -15.97 -14.18
N SER A 98 -5.08 -16.92 -13.42
CA SER A 98 -6.02 -16.57 -12.34
C SER A 98 -5.38 -15.69 -11.28
N LEU A 99 -6.07 -14.62 -10.91
CA LEU A 99 -5.68 -13.76 -9.77
C LEU A 99 -5.99 -14.39 -8.42
N LEU A 100 -6.70 -15.53 -8.38
CA LEU A 100 -7.11 -16.17 -7.13
C LEU A 100 -5.94 -16.45 -6.17
N PRO A 101 -4.81 -17.06 -6.59
CA PRO A 101 -3.69 -17.27 -5.68
C PRO A 101 -3.10 -15.98 -5.11
N VAL A 102 -3.02 -14.94 -5.94
CA VAL A 102 -2.53 -13.61 -5.53
C VAL A 102 -3.45 -12.99 -4.49
N THR A 103 -4.77 -13.09 -4.66
CA THR A 103 -5.73 -12.54 -3.70
C THR A 103 -5.80 -13.31 -2.39
N ILE A 104 -5.54 -14.63 -2.40
CA ILE A 104 -5.39 -15.42 -1.17
C ILE A 104 -4.17 -14.90 -0.37
N TYR A 105 -3.03 -14.71 -1.03
CA TYR A 105 -1.85 -14.11 -0.39
C TYR A 105 -2.16 -12.69 0.12
N ALA A 106 -2.92 -11.90 -0.67
CA ALA A 106 -3.34 -10.56 -0.28
C ALA A 106 -4.18 -10.52 0.99
N CYS A 107 -4.97 -11.57 1.27
CA CYS A 107 -5.73 -11.67 2.52
C CYS A 107 -4.81 -11.75 3.74
N LEU A 108 -3.74 -12.54 3.66
CA LEU A 108 -2.77 -12.65 4.76
C LEU A 108 -1.99 -11.34 4.93
N ALA A 109 -1.49 -10.76 3.85
CA ALA A 109 -0.80 -9.47 3.89
C ALA A 109 -1.71 -8.37 4.43
N GLY A 110 -2.97 -8.36 4.02
CA GLY A 110 -3.98 -7.44 4.52
C GLY A 110 -4.28 -7.61 6.01
N ALA A 111 -4.35 -8.86 6.50
CA ALA A 111 -4.53 -9.15 7.91
C ALA A 111 -3.35 -8.61 8.76
N VAL A 112 -2.12 -8.77 8.26
CA VAL A 112 -0.92 -8.19 8.90
C VAL A 112 -0.98 -6.67 8.93
N ALA A 113 -1.37 -6.03 7.82
CA ALA A 113 -1.51 -4.57 7.77
C ALA A 113 -2.57 -4.07 8.76
N MET A 114 -3.73 -4.72 8.83
CA MET A 114 -4.78 -4.37 9.80
C MET A 114 -4.30 -4.54 11.25
N TYR A 115 -3.60 -5.64 11.56
CA TYR A 115 -3.02 -5.88 12.88
C TYR A 115 -2.02 -4.79 13.26
N LEU A 116 -1.13 -4.39 12.35
CA LEU A 116 -0.18 -3.29 12.55
C LEU A 116 -0.93 -1.97 12.80
N GLY A 117 -1.99 -1.67 12.05
CA GLY A 117 -2.82 -0.50 12.28
C GLY A 117 -3.38 -0.46 13.71
N VAL A 118 -3.91 -1.59 14.21
CA VAL A 118 -4.39 -1.71 15.59
C VAL A 118 -3.25 -1.49 16.60
N CYS A 119 -2.09 -2.09 16.37
CA CYS A 119 -0.93 -1.91 17.25
C CYS A 119 -0.45 -0.45 17.29
N ILE A 120 -0.41 0.23 16.14
CA ILE A 120 -0.02 1.64 16.06
C ILE A 120 -0.97 2.52 16.89
N TYR A 121 -2.27 2.28 16.75
CA TYR A 121 -3.29 3.01 17.51
C TYR A 121 -3.18 2.75 19.02
N LEU A 122 -3.21 1.49 19.44
CA LEU A 122 -3.21 1.13 20.86
C LEU A 122 -1.93 1.53 21.60
N ARG A 123 -0.79 1.54 20.91
CA ARG A 123 0.52 1.89 21.48
C ARG A 123 0.90 3.35 21.26
N ASN A 124 0.04 4.15 20.62
CA ASN A 124 0.27 5.57 20.32
C ASN A 124 1.64 5.81 19.64
N LEU A 125 1.95 5.01 18.59
CA LEU A 125 3.28 4.99 17.98
C LEU A 125 3.52 6.13 16.99
N SER A 126 2.47 6.66 16.36
CA SER A 126 2.55 7.74 15.38
C SER A 126 2.14 9.07 15.98
N ASN A 127 2.56 10.18 15.39
CA ASN A 127 2.08 11.52 15.78
C ASN A 127 0.55 11.66 15.56
N GLU A 128 0.02 10.98 14.55
CA GLU A 128 -1.42 10.91 14.24
C GLU A 128 -1.87 9.44 14.24
N PRO A 129 -2.00 8.80 15.45
CA PRO A 129 -2.18 7.35 15.53
C PRO A 129 -3.46 6.86 14.87
N LEU A 130 -4.56 7.60 15.02
CA LEU A 130 -5.84 7.26 14.42
C LEU A 130 -5.79 7.31 12.88
N LEU A 131 -5.20 8.35 12.33
CA LEU A 131 -5.06 8.52 10.88
C LEU A 131 -4.19 7.42 10.28
N THR A 132 -3.03 7.17 10.88
CA THR A 132 -2.09 6.12 10.46
C THR A 132 -2.74 4.74 10.54
N ALA A 133 -3.39 4.43 11.66
CA ALA A 133 -4.11 3.16 11.84
C ALA A 133 -5.21 2.97 10.80
N THR A 134 -6.01 4.02 10.54
CA THR A 134 -7.06 3.99 9.51
C THR A 134 -6.47 3.70 8.13
N GLY A 135 -5.35 4.33 7.78
CA GLY A 135 -4.63 4.06 6.53
C GLY A 135 -4.23 2.59 6.40
N PHE A 136 -3.62 2.01 7.45
CA PHE A 136 -3.25 0.59 7.48
C PHE A 136 -4.46 -0.35 7.39
N VAL A 137 -5.54 -0.06 8.12
CA VAL A 137 -6.76 -0.88 8.11
C VAL A 137 -7.43 -0.85 6.75
N LEU A 138 -7.62 0.34 6.15
CA LEU A 138 -8.23 0.45 4.82
C LEU A 138 -7.37 -0.22 3.74
N THR A 139 -6.05 -0.07 3.81
CA THR A 139 -5.13 -0.77 2.90
C THR A 139 -5.23 -2.28 3.09
N GLY A 140 -5.28 -2.74 4.34
CA GLY A 140 -5.40 -4.16 4.67
C GLY A 140 -6.71 -4.79 4.20
N LEU A 141 -7.83 -4.05 4.25
CA LEU A 141 -9.12 -4.50 3.73
C LEU A 141 -9.10 -4.78 2.22
N ALA A 142 -8.16 -4.20 1.47
CA ALA A 142 -8.00 -4.47 0.05
C ALA A 142 -7.81 -5.98 -0.24
N GLY A 143 -7.13 -6.72 0.62
CA GLY A 143 -6.90 -8.16 0.45
C GLY A 143 -8.21 -8.96 0.41
N PRO A 144 -8.99 -9.03 1.50
CA PRO A 144 -10.25 -9.78 1.53
C PRO A 144 -11.29 -9.24 0.53
N LEU A 145 -11.34 -7.93 0.29
CA LEU A 145 -12.23 -7.36 -0.71
C LEU A 145 -11.83 -7.78 -2.13
N SER A 146 -10.55 -7.84 -2.45
CA SER A 146 -10.05 -8.35 -3.72
C SER A 146 -10.42 -9.81 -3.93
N LEU A 147 -10.25 -10.66 -2.91
CA LEU A 147 -10.66 -12.05 -2.96
C LEU A 147 -12.17 -12.18 -3.20
N ALA A 148 -12.97 -11.39 -2.50
CA ALA A 148 -14.42 -11.39 -2.68
C ALA A 148 -14.85 -11.00 -4.11
N ILE A 149 -14.13 -10.05 -4.76
CA ILE A 149 -14.36 -9.70 -6.17
C ILE A 149 -14.05 -10.88 -7.08
N ILE A 150 -12.94 -11.59 -6.86
CA ILE A 150 -12.55 -12.74 -7.68
C ILE A 150 -13.57 -13.88 -7.54
N LEU A 151 -14.10 -14.12 -6.33
CA LEU A 151 -15.10 -15.16 -6.07
C LEU A 151 -16.51 -14.78 -6.56
N ALA A 152 -16.82 -13.49 -6.66
CA ALA A 152 -18.12 -12.98 -7.10
C ALA A 152 -18.00 -11.87 -8.17
N PRO A 153 -17.43 -12.17 -9.36
CA PRO A 153 -17.07 -11.16 -10.35
C PRO A 153 -18.25 -10.36 -10.92
N ALA A 154 -19.46 -10.92 -10.87
CA ALA A 154 -20.68 -10.25 -11.34
C ALA A 154 -21.18 -9.14 -10.40
N ARG A 155 -20.72 -9.08 -9.16
CA ARG A 155 -21.17 -8.10 -8.15
C ARG A 155 -20.48 -6.74 -8.34
N LYS A 156 -21.05 -5.89 -9.18
CA LYS A 156 -20.53 -4.53 -9.42
C LYS A 156 -20.46 -3.68 -8.16
N SER A 157 -21.43 -3.82 -7.23
CA SER A 157 -21.43 -3.08 -5.95
C SER A 157 -20.16 -3.35 -5.13
N LEU A 158 -19.69 -4.59 -5.13
CA LEU A 158 -18.46 -4.98 -4.42
C LEU A 158 -17.22 -4.29 -5.01
N ARG A 159 -17.14 -4.19 -6.35
CA ARG A 159 -16.04 -3.47 -7.02
C ARG A 159 -16.02 -1.99 -6.64
N TRP A 160 -17.19 -1.34 -6.61
CA TRP A 160 -17.30 0.06 -6.21
C TRP A 160 -16.99 0.29 -4.74
N LEU A 161 -17.46 -0.60 -3.85
CA LEU A 161 -17.11 -0.55 -2.42
C LEU A 161 -15.61 -0.68 -2.22
N THR A 162 -14.99 -1.66 -2.86
CA THR A 162 -13.52 -1.85 -2.79
C THR A 162 -12.80 -0.62 -3.32
N ALA A 163 -13.22 -0.07 -4.46
CA ALA A 163 -12.62 1.13 -5.01
C ALA A 163 -12.75 2.34 -4.06
N ALA A 164 -13.89 2.51 -3.41
CA ALA A 164 -14.08 3.58 -2.42
C ALA A 164 -13.13 3.43 -1.22
N CYS A 165 -12.98 2.21 -0.69
CA CYS A 165 -12.02 1.94 0.39
C CYS A 165 -10.56 2.22 -0.05
N LEU A 166 -10.18 1.80 -1.26
CA LEU A 166 -8.85 2.02 -1.80
C LEU A 166 -8.56 3.50 -2.06
N VAL A 167 -9.53 4.26 -2.56
CA VAL A 167 -9.40 5.72 -2.77
C VAL A 167 -9.29 6.45 -1.43
N ALA A 168 -10.05 6.04 -0.42
CA ALA A 168 -9.92 6.60 0.93
C ALA A 168 -8.53 6.34 1.52
N ALA A 169 -8.01 5.11 1.41
CA ALA A 169 -6.64 4.79 1.83
C ALA A 169 -5.60 5.59 1.03
N CYS A 170 -5.76 5.70 -0.29
CA CYS A 170 -4.91 6.53 -1.16
C CYS A 170 -4.87 7.98 -0.68
N ALA A 171 -6.00 8.59 -0.36
CA ALA A 171 -6.07 9.96 0.13
C ALA A 171 -5.31 10.15 1.45
N ILE A 172 -5.43 9.20 2.39
CA ILE A 172 -4.69 9.23 3.67
C ILE A 172 -3.18 9.17 3.41
N TRP A 173 -2.72 8.22 2.61
CA TRP A 173 -1.29 8.06 2.35
C TRP A 173 -0.69 9.21 1.54
N LEU A 174 -1.43 9.75 0.57
CA LEU A 174 -0.99 10.90 -0.20
C LEU A 174 -0.90 12.16 0.69
N MET A 175 -1.89 12.38 1.55
CA MET A 175 -1.87 13.47 2.52
C MET A 175 -0.66 13.33 3.47
N THR A 176 -0.42 12.15 4.01
CA THR A 176 0.73 11.87 4.88
C THR A 176 2.05 12.12 4.15
N ALA A 177 2.16 11.71 2.88
CA ALA A 177 3.33 11.97 2.05
C ALA A 177 3.57 13.47 1.81
N CYS A 178 2.50 14.22 1.47
CA CYS A 178 2.59 15.67 1.26
C CYS A 178 3.04 16.41 2.54
N LEU A 179 2.52 16.02 3.70
CA LEU A 179 2.95 16.58 4.98
C LEU A 179 4.42 16.23 5.28
N GLY A 180 4.85 15.01 4.93
CA GLY A 180 6.26 14.61 5.01
C GLY A 180 7.16 15.50 4.14
N TYR A 181 6.82 15.68 2.86
CA TYR A 181 7.59 16.58 1.98
C TYR A 181 7.64 18.00 2.50
N TRP A 182 6.51 18.54 2.96
CA TRP A 182 6.48 19.89 3.52
C TRP A 182 7.46 20.06 4.69
N GLY A 183 7.44 19.11 5.65
CA GLY A 183 8.36 19.11 6.79
C GLY A 183 9.83 19.00 6.38
N HIS A 184 10.15 18.13 5.41
CA HIS A 184 11.52 17.93 4.95
C HIS A 184 12.08 19.14 4.19
N LEU A 185 11.27 19.75 3.31
CA LEU A 185 11.68 20.95 2.59
C LEU A 185 11.90 22.14 3.54
N ALA A 186 11.08 22.27 4.57
CA ALA A 186 11.25 23.30 5.60
C ALA A 186 12.56 23.15 6.39
N MET A 187 13.00 21.92 6.66
CA MET A 187 14.30 21.66 7.33
C MET A 187 15.50 21.93 6.44
N LEU A 188 15.38 21.73 5.11
CA LEU A 188 16.45 21.96 4.16
C LEU A 188 16.60 23.43 3.75
N SER A 189 15.63 24.27 4.07
CA SER A 189 15.63 25.72 3.77
C SER A 189 16.23 26.58 4.90
N GLN A 190 16.63 25.98 6.02
CA GLN A 190 17.34 26.62 7.15
C GLN A 190 18.84 26.40 7.05
#